data_5c86222cde71e6fedcb5dbeb451ad64a
#
_entry.id   5c86222cde71e6fedcb5dbeb451ad64a
#
_cell.length_a   1.000
_cell.length_b   1.000
_cell.length_c   1.000
_cell.angle_alpha   90.00
_cell.angle_beta   90.00
_cell.angle_gamma   90.00
#
_symmetry.space_group_name_H-M   'P 1'
#
loop_
_entity.id
_entity.type
_entity.pdbx_description
1 polymer ?
#
loop_
_entity_poly.entity_id
_entity_poly.type
_entity_poly.pdbx_seq_one_letter_code
_entity_poly.pdbx_strand_id
1 'polypeptide(L)'
;MWMRFRPSLLVGALALVVTLSLVLAAGWPGRDAYRYLNVFQEVWNLTRENYVEPVSEDDLLEGAYRGMVASLDAASAFLAPGEEVGVLEPAGPGRAGFELLPSGNVAVIVRVDPGSPAAEAGLHRGDQVWRIGGEPTRLKSWPQLRRAVTGPVGARLDLVVLDGRRYRLRELSLELAAPADGGFLIDRPREGLIRLRITEPDRVEGASLADALRAEMARAPATSVLVDLRGAVGLDVERAGAIAAALGSAGPGFRLVPRSGPERRIDVPDLPSIQLPDARFVLVDGTTAGSAEALAALLRERDAARLCGRDTFGLGALPELIPLSRGGFLLLTTRQVVTAQGTSWADDGLAVDRRLETRVARGDDDGDPLLDAALDWIAAGAPEQPATGRTASGTGEPAGVESRS
;
A
#
# COMPACT_ATOMS: atom_id res chain seq x y z
N MET A 1 -72.28 38.92 -14.46
CA MET A 1 -70.95 39.05 -15.11
C MET A 1 -70.22 37.71 -14.92
N TRP A 2 -70.32 36.82 -15.92
CA TRP A 2 -69.79 35.47 -15.85
C TRP A 2 -68.37 35.48 -16.43
N MET A 3 -67.41 35.18 -15.55
CA MET A 3 -65.99 35.11 -15.90
C MET A 3 -65.76 33.82 -16.72
N ARG A 4 -65.53 33.93 -18.02
CA ARG A 4 -65.18 32.82 -18.91
C ARG A 4 -63.78 32.37 -18.57
N PHE A 5 -63.64 31.30 -17.77
CA PHE A 5 -62.37 30.61 -17.59
C PHE A 5 -61.83 30.04 -18.90
N ARG A 6 -60.68 30.50 -19.33
CA ARG A 6 -59.99 29.99 -20.53
C ARG A 6 -59.49 28.57 -20.26
N PRO A 7 -59.96 27.54 -20.97
CA PRO A 7 -59.54 26.15 -20.73
C PRO A 7 -58.03 25.93 -20.91
N SER A 8 -57.35 26.80 -21.62
CA SER A 8 -55.88 26.78 -21.80
C SER A 8 -55.09 27.03 -20.48
N LEU A 9 -55.62 27.77 -19.54
CA LEU A 9 -54.99 28.01 -18.24
C LEU A 9 -55.10 26.80 -17.33
N LEU A 10 -56.17 26.03 -17.38
CA LEU A 10 -56.34 24.79 -16.64
C LEU A 10 -55.43 23.66 -17.19
N VAL A 11 -55.25 23.57 -18.50
CA VAL A 11 -54.33 22.60 -19.11
C VAL A 11 -52.88 22.96 -18.78
N GLY A 12 -52.51 24.24 -18.80
CA GLY A 12 -51.18 24.69 -18.43
C GLY A 12 -50.85 24.42 -16.94
N ALA A 13 -51.84 24.67 -16.04
CA ALA A 13 -51.64 24.37 -14.63
C ALA A 13 -51.56 22.87 -14.36
N LEU A 14 -52.35 22.04 -15.03
CA LEU A 14 -52.27 20.58 -14.92
C LEU A 14 -50.93 20.03 -15.46
N ALA A 15 -50.45 20.54 -16.60
CA ALA A 15 -49.18 20.18 -17.14
C ALA A 15 -48.01 20.57 -16.21
N LEU A 16 -48.09 21.75 -15.59
CA LEU A 16 -47.10 22.19 -14.58
C LEU A 16 -47.10 21.30 -13.33
N VAL A 17 -48.28 20.90 -12.84
CA VAL A 17 -48.39 20.00 -11.67
C VAL A 17 -47.89 18.61 -12.01
N VAL A 18 -48.17 18.08 -13.22
CA VAL A 18 -47.71 16.80 -13.70
C VAL A 18 -46.17 16.80 -13.87
N THR A 19 -45.62 17.86 -14.49
CA THR A 19 -44.15 17.97 -14.65
C THR A 19 -43.45 18.17 -13.29
N LEU A 20 -44.01 18.95 -12.39
CA LEU A 20 -43.48 19.11 -11.04
C LEU A 20 -43.56 17.80 -10.25
N SER A 21 -44.68 17.05 -10.39
CA SER A 21 -44.82 15.72 -9.78
C SER A 21 -43.87 14.68 -10.36
N LEU A 22 -43.59 14.73 -11.67
CA LEU A 22 -42.59 13.88 -12.33
C LEU A 22 -41.15 14.24 -11.93
N VAL A 23 -40.86 15.53 -11.77
CA VAL A 23 -39.54 15.98 -11.25
C VAL A 23 -39.35 15.60 -9.77
N LEU A 24 -40.42 15.63 -8.97
CA LEU A 24 -40.41 15.18 -7.58
C LEU A 24 -40.41 13.64 -7.46
N ALA A 25 -40.99 12.93 -8.44
CA ALA A 25 -40.99 11.47 -8.52
C ALA A 25 -39.72 10.89 -9.18
N ALA A 26 -39.06 11.66 -10.06
CA ALA A 26 -37.73 11.35 -10.59
C ALA A 26 -36.70 11.51 -9.46
N GLY A 27 -36.67 10.52 -8.62
CA GLY A 27 -35.92 10.29 -7.41
C GLY A 27 -34.84 11.31 -7.06
N TRP A 28 -34.98 11.98 -5.95
CA TRP A 28 -33.82 12.50 -5.26
C TRP A 28 -32.85 11.31 -5.03
N PRO A 29 -31.62 11.37 -5.52
CA PRO A 29 -30.60 10.36 -5.23
C PRO A 29 -30.20 10.52 -3.75
N GLY A 30 -31.02 10.08 -2.85
CA GLY A 30 -30.83 10.34 -1.44
C GLY A 30 -31.66 9.47 -0.49
N ARG A 31 -32.67 8.73 -0.95
CA ARG A 31 -33.50 7.92 -0.04
C ARG A 31 -32.68 6.87 0.71
N ASP A 32 -31.68 6.28 0.08
CA ASP A 32 -30.82 5.28 0.71
C ASP A 32 -29.79 5.96 1.66
N ALA A 33 -29.27 7.13 1.31
CA ALA A 33 -28.35 7.87 2.17
C ALA A 33 -29.01 8.28 3.50
N TYR A 34 -30.28 8.72 3.49
CA TYR A 34 -31.01 9.02 4.72
C TYR A 34 -31.27 7.80 5.59
N ARG A 35 -31.46 6.63 4.99
CA ARG A 35 -31.62 5.38 5.75
C ARG A 35 -30.33 5.03 6.50
N TYR A 36 -29.18 5.17 5.88
CA TYR A 36 -27.89 4.90 6.52
C TYR A 36 -27.58 5.94 7.61
N LEU A 37 -27.92 7.21 7.39
CA LEU A 37 -27.77 8.24 8.40
C LEU A 37 -28.64 7.99 9.63
N ASN A 38 -29.85 7.46 9.45
CA ASN A 38 -30.71 7.09 10.58
C ASN A 38 -30.10 5.98 11.44
N VAL A 39 -29.53 4.93 10.80
CA VAL A 39 -28.83 3.87 11.53
C VAL A 39 -27.60 4.43 12.25
N PHE A 40 -26.83 5.30 11.59
CA PHE A 40 -25.70 5.96 12.23
C PHE A 40 -26.14 6.76 13.47
N GLN A 41 -27.21 7.53 13.36
CA GLN A 41 -27.76 8.30 14.47
C GLN A 41 -28.28 7.39 15.61
N GLU A 42 -28.89 6.26 15.29
CA GLU A 42 -29.33 5.27 16.28
C GLU A 42 -28.14 4.69 17.04
N VAL A 43 -27.10 4.24 16.33
CA VAL A 43 -25.84 3.72 16.93
C VAL A 43 -25.20 4.80 17.81
N TRP A 44 -25.14 6.04 17.32
CA TRP A 44 -24.63 7.19 18.05
C TRP A 44 -25.35 7.41 19.38
N ASN A 45 -26.69 7.48 19.34
CA ASN A 45 -27.51 7.72 20.53
C ASN A 45 -27.41 6.57 21.53
N LEU A 46 -27.51 5.31 21.05
CA LEU A 46 -27.40 4.13 21.91
C LEU A 46 -26.01 4.06 22.58
N THR A 47 -24.95 4.37 21.87
CA THR A 47 -23.59 4.39 22.43
C THR A 47 -23.47 5.44 23.53
N ARG A 48 -23.92 6.67 23.28
CA ARG A 48 -23.89 7.75 24.27
C ARG A 48 -24.71 7.46 25.53
N GLU A 49 -25.88 6.83 25.37
CA GLU A 49 -26.82 6.62 26.44
C GLU A 49 -26.53 5.38 27.28
N ASN A 50 -25.92 4.35 26.66
CA ASN A 50 -25.82 3.03 27.29
C ASN A 50 -24.38 2.57 27.53
N TYR A 51 -23.35 3.25 27.00
CA TYR A 51 -21.99 2.82 27.27
C TYR A 51 -21.63 3.01 28.74
N VAL A 52 -20.90 2.07 29.32
CA VAL A 52 -20.61 1.97 30.77
C VAL A 52 -19.88 3.20 31.33
N GLU A 53 -19.09 3.88 30.49
CA GLU A 53 -18.37 5.09 30.83
C GLU A 53 -18.85 6.28 29.99
N PRO A 54 -18.86 7.52 30.52
CA PRO A 54 -19.16 8.70 29.72
C PRO A 54 -18.20 8.83 28.54
N VAL A 55 -18.71 8.99 27.34
CA VAL A 55 -17.91 9.13 26.11
C VAL A 55 -18.07 10.54 25.58
N SER A 56 -16.97 11.16 25.17
CA SER A 56 -16.96 12.44 24.47
C SER A 56 -17.60 12.29 23.09
N GLU A 57 -18.41 13.27 22.70
CA GLU A 57 -19.00 13.32 21.35
C GLU A 57 -17.92 13.45 20.27
N ASP A 58 -16.86 14.22 20.55
CA ASP A 58 -15.74 14.41 19.64
C ASP A 58 -14.96 13.10 19.44
N ASP A 59 -14.72 12.33 20.49
CA ASP A 59 -14.04 11.03 20.41
C ASP A 59 -14.85 10.00 19.59
N LEU A 60 -16.18 10.00 19.76
CA LEU A 60 -17.06 9.13 18.97
C LEU A 60 -17.06 9.51 17.50
N LEU A 61 -17.11 10.80 17.18
CA LEU A 61 -17.06 11.30 15.79
C LEU A 61 -15.72 10.97 15.15
N GLU A 62 -14.64 11.26 15.85
CA GLU A 62 -13.29 10.94 15.36
C GLU A 62 -13.12 9.43 15.12
N GLY A 63 -13.58 8.60 16.06
CA GLY A 63 -13.59 7.15 15.91
C GLY A 63 -14.38 6.68 14.69
N ALA A 64 -15.56 7.30 14.44
CA ALA A 64 -16.38 7.00 13.26
C ALA A 64 -15.66 7.41 11.95
N TYR A 65 -15.05 8.60 11.89
CA TYR A 65 -14.31 9.05 10.71
C TYR A 65 -13.10 8.17 10.44
N ARG A 66 -12.31 7.85 11.46
CA ARG A 66 -11.16 6.93 11.35
C ARG A 66 -11.59 5.55 10.87
N GLY A 67 -12.65 4.99 11.45
CA GLY A 67 -13.16 3.68 11.05
C GLY A 67 -13.69 3.64 9.62
N MET A 68 -14.40 4.69 9.19
CA MET A 68 -14.92 4.80 7.82
C MET A 68 -13.79 4.81 6.78
N VAL A 69 -12.75 5.61 7.02
CA VAL A 69 -11.66 5.78 6.04
C VAL A 69 -10.70 4.59 6.08
N ALA A 70 -10.41 4.05 7.27
CA ALA A 70 -9.56 2.86 7.42
C ALA A 70 -10.14 1.58 6.75
N SER A 71 -11.44 1.57 6.42
CA SER A 71 -12.07 0.47 5.68
C SER A 71 -11.82 0.51 4.17
N LEU A 72 -11.20 1.57 3.63
CA LEU A 72 -10.98 1.73 2.20
C LEU A 72 -9.70 1.03 1.74
N ASP A 73 -8.57 1.41 2.30
CA ASP A 73 -7.25 0.87 1.95
C ASP A 73 -6.19 1.17 3.04
N ALA A 74 -4.97 0.66 2.84
CA ALA A 74 -3.87 0.82 3.80
C ALA A 74 -3.23 2.23 3.82
N ALA A 75 -3.50 3.06 2.81
CA ALA A 75 -2.91 4.40 2.67
C ALA A 75 -3.87 5.52 3.12
N SER A 76 -5.17 5.28 3.08
CA SER A 76 -6.19 6.27 3.43
C SER A 76 -6.35 6.43 4.95
N ALA A 77 -6.58 7.67 5.42
CA ALA A 77 -6.81 7.98 6.83
C ALA A 77 -7.64 9.25 7.02
N PHE A 78 -8.40 9.34 8.12
CA PHE A 78 -8.82 10.61 8.70
C PHE A 78 -7.70 11.13 9.60
N LEU A 79 -7.37 12.40 9.50
CA LEU A 79 -6.35 13.10 10.28
C LEU A 79 -7.02 14.23 11.06
N ALA A 80 -6.87 14.22 12.39
CA ALA A 80 -7.27 15.33 13.23
C ALA A 80 -6.40 16.57 12.95
N PRO A 81 -6.85 17.80 13.32
CA PRO A 81 -6.06 18.99 13.12
C PRO A 81 -4.66 18.88 13.77
N GLY A 82 -3.61 19.10 12.98
CA GLY A 82 -2.21 18.95 13.39
C GLY A 82 -1.57 17.61 13.02
N GLU A 83 -2.34 16.57 12.77
CA GLU A 83 -1.82 15.25 12.33
C GLU A 83 -1.38 15.23 10.86
N GLU A 84 -1.85 16.19 10.04
CA GLU A 84 -1.53 16.29 8.61
C GLU A 84 -0.09 16.72 8.35
N VAL A 85 0.54 17.37 9.31
CA VAL A 85 1.89 17.96 9.13
C VAL A 85 2.91 16.88 8.83
N GLY A 86 3.35 16.83 7.55
CA GLY A 86 4.34 15.87 7.07
C GLY A 86 3.92 14.40 7.19
N VAL A 87 2.61 14.09 7.17
CA VAL A 87 2.12 12.70 7.33
C VAL A 87 2.67 11.75 6.25
N LEU A 88 2.92 12.27 5.04
CA LEU A 88 3.50 11.52 3.93
C LEU A 88 5.02 11.38 4.02
N GLU A 89 5.66 12.12 4.93
CA GLU A 89 7.10 12.17 5.10
C GLU A 89 7.53 11.52 6.43
N PRO A 90 8.73 10.93 6.49
CA PRO A 90 9.30 10.51 7.76
C PRO A 90 9.44 11.69 8.73
N ALA A 91 9.23 11.47 10.02
CA ALA A 91 9.36 12.52 11.04
C ALA A 91 10.82 12.99 11.27
N GLY A 92 11.78 12.30 10.68
CA GLY A 92 13.21 12.64 10.75
C GLY A 92 14.06 11.56 10.09
N PRO A 93 15.40 11.73 10.12
CA PRO A 93 16.32 10.78 9.49
C PRO A 93 16.50 9.49 10.29
N GLY A 94 16.26 9.52 11.61
CA GLY A 94 16.42 8.35 12.47
C GLY A 94 15.41 7.24 12.17
N ARG A 95 15.85 6.00 12.25
CA ARG A 95 15.09 4.77 11.96
C ARG A 95 15.21 3.79 13.11
N ALA A 96 14.12 3.09 13.38
CA ALA A 96 14.13 1.93 14.27
C ALA A 96 14.69 0.68 13.59
N GLY A 97 14.71 0.63 12.26
CA GLY A 97 15.21 -0.48 11.45
C GLY A 97 14.19 -1.62 11.29
N PHE A 98 12.92 -1.28 11.23
CA PHE A 98 11.85 -2.19 10.84
C PHE A 98 10.79 -1.47 10.00
N GLU A 99 10.03 -2.23 9.24
CA GLU A 99 8.90 -1.73 8.45
C GLU A 99 7.60 -2.34 8.96
N LEU A 100 6.53 -1.53 8.95
CA LEU A 100 5.18 -1.89 9.39
C LEU A 100 4.19 -1.83 8.23
N LEU A 101 3.26 -2.78 8.21
CA LEU A 101 2.03 -2.66 7.43
C LEU A 101 0.81 -2.79 8.34
N PRO A 102 -0.27 -2.06 8.08
CA PRO A 102 -1.53 -2.26 8.77
C PRO A 102 -2.12 -3.62 8.40
N SER A 103 -2.63 -4.36 9.39
CA SER A 103 -3.26 -5.66 9.21
C SER A 103 -4.44 -5.78 10.18
N GLY A 104 -5.66 -5.54 9.70
CA GLY A 104 -6.84 -5.47 10.55
C GLY A 104 -6.70 -4.38 11.62
N ASN A 105 -6.73 -4.78 12.89
CA ASN A 105 -6.70 -3.85 14.03
C ASN A 105 -5.30 -3.62 14.63
N VAL A 106 -4.23 -4.07 13.99
CA VAL A 106 -2.85 -3.95 14.47
C VAL A 106 -1.91 -3.61 13.32
N ALA A 107 -0.71 -3.13 13.65
CA ALA A 107 0.38 -3.04 12.71
C ALA A 107 1.29 -4.27 12.85
N VAL A 108 1.71 -4.85 11.74
CA VAL A 108 2.57 -6.04 11.71
C VAL A 108 3.95 -5.67 11.18
N ILE A 109 4.99 -6.14 11.85
CA ILE A 109 6.38 -6.00 11.38
C ILE A 109 6.56 -6.91 10.16
N VAL A 110 6.84 -6.31 9.01
CA VAL A 110 7.01 -7.03 7.74
C VAL A 110 8.49 -7.22 7.36
N ARG A 111 9.36 -6.39 7.93
CA ARG A 111 10.82 -6.45 7.78
C ARG A 111 11.50 -5.99 9.06
N VAL A 112 12.63 -6.59 9.39
CA VAL A 112 13.60 -6.09 10.37
C VAL A 112 14.96 -6.06 9.69
N ASP A 113 15.64 -4.93 9.79
CA ASP A 113 16.95 -4.75 9.15
C ASP A 113 18.05 -5.30 10.05
N PRO A 114 18.98 -6.14 9.55
CA PRO A 114 20.06 -6.68 10.35
C PRO A 114 20.94 -5.58 10.97
N GLY A 115 21.34 -5.77 12.22
CA GLY A 115 22.19 -4.80 12.95
C GLY A 115 21.48 -3.49 13.29
N SER A 116 20.16 -3.43 13.15
CA SER A 116 19.36 -2.26 13.55
C SER A 116 18.96 -2.30 15.01
N PRO A 117 18.54 -1.16 15.61
CA PRO A 117 18.00 -1.13 16.97
C PRO A 117 16.86 -2.15 17.18
N ALA A 118 16.01 -2.36 16.18
CA ALA A 118 14.95 -3.36 16.23
C ALA A 118 15.48 -4.80 16.31
N ALA A 119 16.50 -5.12 15.52
CA ALA A 119 17.15 -6.44 15.54
C ALA A 119 17.82 -6.70 16.90
N GLU A 120 18.54 -5.70 17.45
CA GLU A 120 19.18 -5.79 18.77
C GLU A 120 18.16 -5.96 19.91
N ALA A 121 16.97 -5.36 19.78
CA ALA A 121 15.88 -5.55 20.74
C ALA A 121 15.13 -6.89 20.55
N GLY A 122 15.54 -7.71 19.59
CA GLY A 122 14.95 -9.02 19.30
C GLY A 122 13.54 -8.92 18.76
N LEU A 123 13.27 -7.93 17.89
CA LEU A 123 12.07 -7.86 17.08
C LEU A 123 12.23 -8.74 15.85
N HIS A 124 11.14 -9.33 15.41
CA HIS A 124 11.11 -10.24 14.27
C HIS A 124 9.97 -9.90 13.29
N ARG A 125 10.11 -10.31 12.07
CA ARG A 125 9.02 -10.32 11.11
C ARG A 125 7.85 -11.17 11.65
N GLY A 126 6.65 -10.61 11.57
CA GLY A 126 5.42 -11.22 12.09
C GLY A 126 5.03 -10.77 13.49
N ASP A 127 5.89 -10.05 14.20
CA ASP A 127 5.52 -9.42 15.47
C ASP A 127 4.45 -8.35 15.25
N GLN A 128 3.50 -8.22 16.17
CA GLN A 128 2.41 -7.26 16.10
C GLN A 128 2.71 -6.08 17.01
N VAL A 129 2.76 -4.88 16.45
CA VAL A 129 2.95 -3.65 17.24
C VAL A 129 1.57 -3.08 17.59
N TRP A 130 1.27 -3.02 18.89
CA TRP A 130 -0.01 -2.56 19.41
C TRP A 130 -0.01 -1.08 19.76
N ARG A 131 1.13 -0.57 20.24
CA ARG A 131 1.32 0.85 20.57
C ARG A 131 2.68 1.35 20.13
N ILE A 132 2.72 2.62 19.73
CA ILE A 132 3.93 3.37 19.38
C ILE A 132 3.85 4.71 20.11
N GLY A 133 4.84 5.01 20.96
CA GLY A 133 4.86 6.24 21.78
C GLY A 133 3.63 6.41 22.69
N GLY A 134 3.05 5.30 23.16
CA GLY A 134 1.82 5.29 23.94
C GLY A 134 0.52 5.26 23.11
N GLU A 135 0.56 5.64 21.83
CA GLU A 135 -0.59 5.67 20.94
C GLU A 135 -0.89 4.29 20.32
N PRO A 136 -2.16 3.87 20.23
CA PRO A 136 -2.52 2.61 19.58
C PRO A 136 -2.27 2.67 18.08
N THR A 137 -1.85 1.53 17.48
CA THR A 137 -1.64 1.40 16.04
C THR A 137 -2.95 1.12 15.28
N ARG A 138 -4.00 0.78 16.00
CA ARG A 138 -5.32 0.52 15.43
C ARG A 138 -5.83 1.70 14.61
N LEU A 139 -6.32 1.42 13.41
CA LEU A 139 -6.86 2.41 12.46
C LEU A 139 -5.84 3.44 11.97
N LYS A 140 -4.54 3.22 12.20
CA LYS A 140 -3.49 4.05 11.57
C LYS A 140 -3.20 3.52 10.18
N SER A 141 -3.17 4.41 9.20
CA SER A 141 -2.71 4.11 7.84
C SER A 141 -1.20 3.88 7.81
N TRP A 142 -0.72 3.25 6.73
CA TRP A 142 0.71 3.05 6.56
C TRP A 142 1.55 4.34 6.66
N PRO A 143 1.19 5.48 6.03
CA PRO A 143 1.94 6.73 6.21
C PRO A 143 2.03 7.20 7.67
N GLN A 144 0.93 7.06 8.44
CA GLN A 144 0.95 7.39 9.87
C GLN A 144 1.85 6.45 10.66
N LEU A 145 1.83 5.14 10.37
CA LEU A 145 2.72 4.16 11.01
C LEU A 145 4.18 4.45 10.69
N ARG A 146 4.50 4.70 9.41
CA ARG A 146 5.86 5.05 8.96
C ARG A 146 6.38 6.30 9.70
N ARG A 147 5.56 7.34 9.79
CA ARG A 147 5.92 8.55 10.52
C ARG A 147 6.15 8.29 12.01
N ALA A 148 5.32 7.46 12.65
CA ALA A 148 5.40 7.15 14.07
C ALA A 148 6.68 6.39 14.46
N VAL A 149 7.30 5.64 13.54
CA VAL A 149 8.53 4.88 13.78
C VAL A 149 9.80 5.58 13.28
N THR A 150 9.70 6.84 12.89
CA THR A 150 10.80 7.67 12.43
C THR A 150 10.93 8.93 13.29
N GLY A 151 12.10 9.58 13.30
CA GLY A 151 12.32 10.78 14.10
C GLY A 151 13.76 11.28 14.02
N PRO A 152 14.17 12.21 14.89
CA PRO A 152 15.56 12.58 15.03
C PRO A 152 16.42 11.35 15.42
N VAL A 153 17.67 11.30 14.93
CA VAL A 153 18.65 10.31 15.39
C VAL A 153 18.87 10.47 16.89
N GLY A 154 18.89 9.36 17.65
CA GLY A 154 19.00 9.34 19.10
C GLY A 154 17.66 9.52 19.84
N ALA A 155 16.57 9.77 19.12
CA ALA A 155 15.25 9.84 19.75
C ALA A 155 14.79 8.47 20.26
N ARG A 156 14.11 8.48 21.41
CA ARG A 156 13.54 7.28 22.02
C ARG A 156 12.20 6.93 21.41
N LEU A 157 12.00 5.65 21.10
CA LEU A 157 10.77 5.07 20.58
C LEU A 157 10.28 3.97 21.51
N ASP A 158 9.17 4.21 22.21
CA ASP A 158 8.56 3.23 23.08
C ASP A 158 7.50 2.41 22.33
N LEU A 159 7.53 1.09 22.47
CA LEU A 159 6.67 0.15 21.73
C LEU A 159 6.02 -0.84 22.70
N VAL A 160 4.77 -1.21 22.38
CA VAL A 160 4.12 -2.39 22.96
C VAL A 160 3.93 -3.39 21.83
N VAL A 161 4.58 -4.55 21.94
CA VAL A 161 4.68 -5.54 20.88
C VAL A 161 4.21 -6.91 21.38
N LEU A 162 3.36 -7.56 20.60
CA LEU A 162 3.06 -8.98 20.79
C LEU A 162 4.03 -9.80 19.92
N ASP A 163 4.92 -10.56 20.57
CA ASP A 163 5.84 -11.49 19.93
C ASP A 163 5.04 -12.56 19.14
N GLY A 164 5.17 -12.58 17.83
CA GLY A 164 4.42 -13.45 16.94
C GLY A 164 4.75 -14.94 17.08
N ARG A 165 5.92 -15.28 17.67
CA ARG A 165 6.37 -16.66 17.88
C ARG A 165 5.95 -17.21 19.24
N ARG A 166 6.02 -16.35 20.29
CA ARG A 166 5.81 -16.74 21.71
C ARG A 166 4.47 -16.29 22.27
N TYR A 167 3.72 -15.47 21.52
CA TYR A 167 2.44 -14.88 21.95
C TYR A 167 2.54 -14.14 23.30
N ARG A 168 3.66 -13.43 23.51
CA ARG A 168 3.90 -12.65 24.73
C ARG A 168 3.95 -11.17 24.41
N LEU A 169 3.21 -10.39 25.19
CA LEU A 169 3.28 -8.94 25.15
C LEU A 169 4.60 -8.47 25.77
N ARG A 170 5.30 -7.56 25.08
CA ARG A 170 6.58 -6.97 25.49
C ARG A 170 6.48 -5.46 25.39
N GLU A 171 6.98 -4.77 26.39
CA GLU A 171 7.24 -3.34 26.31
C GLU A 171 8.73 -3.15 26.00
N LEU A 172 9.00 -2.36 24.97
CA LEU A 172 10.35 -2.14 24.45
C LEU A 172 10.58 -0.65 24.28
N SER A 173 11.84 -0.25 24.45
CA SER A 173 12.27 1.10 24.13
C SER A 173 13.49 1.02 23.24
N LEU A 174 13.42 1.63 22.06
CA LEU A 174 14.48 1.67 21.07
C LEU A 174 15.03 3.08 20.98
N GLU A 175 16.31 3.22 20.63
CA GLU A 175 16.90 4.48 20.23
C GLU A 175 16.99 4.51 18.70
N LEU A 176 16.43 5.55 18.05
CA LEU A 176 16.45 5.66 16.59
C LEU A 176 17.89 5.91 16.10
N ALA A 177 18.37 5.06 15.22
CA ALA A 177 19.70 5.18 14.61
C ALA A 177 19.66 5.86 13.25
N ALA A 178 20.79 6.44 12.84
CA ALA A 178 20.95 6.85 11.45
C ALA A 178 20.91 5.59 10.55
N PRO A 179 20.19 5.64 9.41
CA PRO A 179 20.16 4.50 8.50
C PRO A 179 21.56 4.22 7.95
N ALA A 180 21.95 2.94 7.97
CA ALA A 180 23.29 2.52 7.57
C ALA A 180 23.53 2.53 6.05
N ASP A 181 22.46 2.56 5.26
CA ASP A 181 22.50 2.44 3.80
C ASP A 181 21.62 3.48 3.09
N GLY A 182 21.71 3.52 1.77
CA GLY A 182 20.88 4.37 0.89
C GLY A 182 19.50 3.78 0.58
N GLY A 183 18.98 2.82 1.33
CA GLY A 183 17.74 2.11 1.06
C GLY A 183 17.92 0.86 0.20
N PHE A 184 19.16 0.47 -0.06
CA PHE A 184 19.49 -0.76 -0.81
C PHE A 184 20.79 -1.39 -0.32
N LEU A 185 20.92 -2.70 -0.56
CA LEU A 185 22.12 -3.49 -0.32
C LEU A 185 22.42 -4.31 -1.57
N ILE A 186 23.71 -4.50 -1.86
CA ILE A 186 24.16 -5.35 -2.98
C ILE A 186 25.09 -6.43 -2.41
N ASP A 187 24.81 -7.68 -2.74
CA ASP A 187 25.64 -8.81 -2.40
C ASP A 187 25.65 -9.89 -3.50
N ARG A 188 26.41 -10.95 -3.27
CA ARG A 188 26.53 -12.10 -4.19
C ARG A 188 26.25 -13.38 -3.42
N PRO A 189 24.98 -13.79 -3.31
CA PRO A 189 24.63 -15.01 -2.59
C PRO A 189 25.12 -16.29 -3.30
N ARG A 190 25.39 -16.20 -4.60
CA ARG A 190 25.98 -17.29 -5.42
C ARG A 190 26.93 -16.72 -6.48
N GLU A 191 27.84 -17.55 -6.97
CA GLU A 191 28.72 -17.18 -8.06
C GLU A 191 27.91 -16.80 -9.32
N GLY A 192 28.31 -15.72 -10.00
CA GLY A 192 27.60 -15.21 -11.17
C GLY A 192 26.27 -14.51 -10.92
N LEU A 193 25.77 -14.48 -9.69
CA LEU A 193 24.51 -13.82 -9.34
C LEU A 193 24.76 -12.59 -8.46
N ILE A 194 24.30 -11.43 -8.91
CA ILE A 194 24.19 -10.21 -8.08
C ILE A 194 22.78 -10.17 -7.49
N ARG A 195 22.67 -10.02 -6.16
CA ARG A 195 21.42 -9.66 -5.50
C ARG A 195 21.44 -8.18 -5.15
N LEU A 196 20.45 -7.44 -5.65
CA LEU A 196 20.10 -6.09 -5.22
C LEU A 196 18.90 -6.18 -4.31
N ARG A 197 19.08 -6.01 -3.01
CA ARG A 197 17.99 -5.92 -2.06
C ARG A 197 17.62 -4.44 -1.87
N ILE A 198 16.39 -4.07 -2.18
CA ILE A 198 15.83 -2.74 -1.92
C ILE A 198 14.98 -2.83 -0.66
N THR A 199 15.30 -2.01 0.33
CA THR A 199 14.64 -2.01 1.64
C THR A 199 13.70 -0.82 1.79
N GLU A 200 14.10 0.36 1.34
CA GLU A 200 13.34 1.59 1.38
C GLU A 200 13.35 2.27 -0.01
N PRO A 201 12.44 1.90 -0.93
CA PRO A 201 12.45 2.42 -2.31
C PRO A 201 12.46 3.94 -2.39
N ASP A 202 11.71 4.61 -1.50
CA ASP A 202 11.57 6.07 -1.48
C ASP A 202 12.87 6.81 -1.09
N ARG A 203 13.90 6.09 -0.61
CA ARG A 203 15.24 6.64 -0.29
C ARG A 203 16.30 6.36 -1.35
N VAL A 204 16.03 5.45 -2.27
CA VAL A 204 17.04 5.05 -3.27
C VAL A 204 17.26 6.16 -4.29
N GLU A 205 18.47 6.67 -4.35
CA GLU A 205 18.90 7.58 -5.41
C GLU A 205 19.37 6.77 -6.62
N GLY A 206 18.70 6.94 -7.77
CA GLY A 206 18.99 6.15 -8.98
C GLY A 206 20.45 6.25 -9.44
N ALA A 207 21.05 7.43 -9.38
CA ALA A 207 22.46 7.61 -9.74
C ALA A 207 23.40 6.85 -8.79
N SER A 208 23.19 6.94 -7.48
CA SER A 208 23.97 6.20 -6.47
C SER A 208 23.84 4.69 -6.63
N LEU A 209 22.63 4.22 -6.94
CA LEU A 209 22.38 2.82 -7.24
C LEU A 209 23.15 2.35 -8.49
N ALA A 210 23.09 3.14 -9.58
CA ALA A 210 23.80 2.83 -10.81
C ALA A 210 25.32 2.76 -10.60
N ASP A 211 25.88 3.67 -9.80
CA ASP A 211 27.31 3.68 -9.48
C ASP A 211 27.71 2.47 -8.64
N ALA A 212 26.91 2.12 -7.64
CA ALA A 212 27.15 0.96 -6.79
C ALA A 212 27.10 -0.36 -7.59
N LEU A 213 26.09 -0.52 -8.46
CA LEU A 213 25.98 -1.69 -9.34
C LEU A 213 27.13 -1.77 -10.34
N ARG A 214 27.56 -0.64 -10.93
CA ARG A 214 28.70 -0.56 -11.84
C ARG A 214 29.98 -0.99 -11.14
N ALA A 215 30.21 -0.52 -9.92
CA ALA A 215 31.35 -0.93 -9.11
C ALA A 215 31.34 -2.42 -8.80
N GLU A 216 30.16 -2.98 -8.47
CA GLU A 216 30.02 -4.40 -8.16
C GLU A 216 30.22 -5.30 -9.40
N MET A 217 29.72 -4.88 -10.55
CA MET A 217 29.96 -5.61 -11.81
C MET A 217 31.42 -5.57 -12.26
N ALA A 218 32.15 -4.50 -11.95
CA ALA A 218 33.58 -4.40 -12.23
C ALA A 218 34.42 -5.35 -11.37
N ARG A 219 33.95 -5.79 -10.21
CA ARG A 219 34.66 -6.72 -9.32
C ARG A 219 34.72 -8.13 -9.88
N ALA A 220 33.59 -8.61 -10.42
CA ALA A 220 33.49 -9.94 -11.00
C ALA A 220 32.34 -10.00 -12.01
N PRO A 221 32.43 -10.82 -13.07
CA PRO A 221 31.33 -11.02 -14.00
C PRO A 221 30.07 -11.51 -13.31
N ALA A 222 28.91 -11.07 -13.83
CA ALA A 222 27.61 -11.57 -13.42
C ALA A 222 26.85 -12.05 -14.66
N THR A 223 26.13 -13.16 -14.50
CA THR A 223 25.26 -13.75 -15.54
C THR A 223 23.80 -13.50 -15.27
N SER A 224 23.47 -13.15 -14.03
CA SER A 224 22.10 -12.89 -13.59
C SER A 224 22.02 -11.85 -12.48
N VAL A 225 20.87 -11.21 -12.39
CA VAL A 225 20.53 -10.23 -11.33
C VAL A 225 19.22 -10.63 -10.68
N LEU A 226 19.19 -10.62 -9.34
CA LEU A 226 17.99 -10.80 -8.53
C LEU A 226 17.72 -9.50 -7.79
N VAL A 227 16.60 -8.83 -8.11
CA VAL A 227 16.08 -7.69 -7.34
C VAL A 227 15.17 -8.21 -6.24
N ASP A 228 15.59 -8.12 -4.98
CA ASP A 228 14.82 -8.57 -3.81
C ASP A 228 14.04 -7.39 -3.21
N LEU A 229 12.72 -7.42 -3.39
CA LEU A 229 11.79 -6.38 -2.95
C LEU A 229 10.94 -6.82 -1.75
N ARG A 230 11.23 -7.92 -1.11
CA ARG A 230 10.47 -8.40 0.04
C ARG A 230 10.58 -7.44 1.22
N GLY A 231 9.44 -7.07 1.79
CA GLY A 231 9.37 -6.09 2.87
C GLY A 231 9.70 -4.65 2.44
N ALA A 232 9.80 -4.39 1.14
CA ALA A 232 9.96 -3.06 0.61
C ALA A 232 8.60 -2.39 0.44
N VAL A 233 8.44 -1.22 1.06
CA VAL A 233 7.20 -0.44 1.02
C VAL A 233 7.51 1.01 0.70
N GLY A 234 6.74 1.63 -0.19
CA GLY A 234 6.91 3.04 -0.54
C GLY A 234 5.70 3.62 -1.26
N LEU A 235 5.67 4.94 -1.43
CA LEU A 235 4.64 5.68 -2.18
C LEU A 235 5.20 6.49 -3.34
N ASP A 236 6.51 6.67 -3.42
CA ASP A 236 7.15 7.49 -4.44
C ASP A 236 7.32 6.71 -5.76
N VAL A 237 6.33 6.82 -6.64
CA VAL A 237 6.33 6.16 -7.95
C VAL A 237 7.38 6.75 -8.90
N GLU A 238 7.70 8.03 -8.75
CA GLU A 238 8.77 8.67 -9.52
C GLU A 238 10.13 8.07 -9.14
N ARG A 239 10.32 7.80 -7.85
CA ARG A 239 11.51 7.11 -7.35
C ARG A 239 11.61 5.67 -7.88
N ALA A 240 10.49 4.95 -7.94
CA ALA A 240 10.45 3.62 -8.58
C ALA A 240 10.91 3.69 -10.05
N GLY A 241 10.47 4.73 -10.78
CA GLY A 241 10.96 5.01 -12.15
C GLY A 241 12.45 5.29 -12.21
N ALA A 242 12.99 6.07 -11.26
CA ALA A 242 14.42 6.36 -11.19
C ALA A 242 15.27 5.10 -10.88
N ILE A 243 14.77 4.21 -10.01
CA ILE A 243 15.41 2.92 -9.75
C ILE A 243 15.41 2.06 -11.02
N ALA A 244 14.28 1.99 -11.72
CA ALA A 244 14.18 1.25 -12.97
C ALA A 244 15.14 1.80 -14.03
N ALA A 245 15.27 3.13 -14.15
CA ALA A 245 16.24 3.78 -15.05
C ALA A 245 17.67 3.37 -14.72
N ALA A 246 18.05 3.34 -13.45
CA ALA A 246 19.37 2.87 -13.01
C ALA A 246 19.62 1.40 -13.39
N LEU A 247 18.55 0.59 -13.47
CA LEU A 247 18.58 -0.82 -13.90
C LEU A 247 18.48 -0.99 -15.42
N GLY A 248 18.50 0.09 -16.19
CA GLY A 248 18.53 0.08 -17.65
C GLY A 248 17.18 0.23 -18.33
N SER A 249 16.08 0.40 -17.59
CA SER A 249 14.77 0.69 -18.16
C SER A 249 14.72 2.12 -18.73
N ALA A 250 13.96 2.33 -19.81
CA ALA A 250 13.78 3.65 -20.42
C ALA A 250 12.38 3.81 -21.02
N GLY A 251 11.90 5.05 -21.19
CA GLY A 251 10.66 5.40 -21.88
C GLY A 251 9.43 5.47 -20.95
N PRO A 252 8.19 5.17 -21.42
CA PRO A 252 6.99 5.35 -20.63
C PRO A 252 7.01 4.50 -19.35
N GLY A 253 6.72 5.11 -18.19
CA GLY A 253 6.70 4.43 -16.90
C GLY A 253 5.28 4.09 -16.43
N PHE A 254 4.59 5.10 -15.87
CA PHE A 254 3.32 4.91 -15.18
C PHE A 254 2.26 5.90 -15.64
N ARG A 255 1.01 5.55 -15.41
CA ARG A 255 -0.14 6.45 -15.47
C ARG A 255 -0.82 6.49 -14.12
N LEU A 256 -1.11 7.68 -13.64
CA LEU A 256 -1.90 7.94 -12.45
C LEU A 256 -3.34 8.17 -12.88
N VAL A 257 -4.20 7.20 -12.63
CA VAL A 257 -5.57 7.16 -13.10
C VAL A 257 -6.51 7.59 -11.98
N PRO A 258 -7.12 8.80 -12.03
CA PRO A 258 -8.13 9.22 -11.07
C PRO A 258 -9.49 8.57 -11.37
N ARG A 259 -10.39 8.58 -10.38
CA ARG A 259 -11.78 8.16 -10.58
C ARG A 259 -12.50 8.98 -11.69
N SER A 260 -12.13 10.26 -11.80
CA SER A 260 -12.66 11.18 -12.82
C SER A 260 -11.62 12.25 -13.14
N GLY A 261 -11.57 12.70 -14.42
CA GLY A 261 -10.63 13.71 -14.87
C GLY A 261 -9.44 13.14 -15.63
N PRO A 262 -8.45 13.98 -15.94
CA PRO A 262 -7.31 13.58 -16.76
C PRO A 262 -6.33 12.69 -16.00
N GLU A 263 -5.75 11.72 -16.69
CA GLU A 263 -4.63 10.92 -16.22
C GLU A 263 -3.34 11.76 -16.23
N ARG A 264 -2.47 11.52 -15.25
CA ARG A 264 -1.08 12.03 -15.25
C ARG A 264 -0.14 10.91 -15.66
N ARG A 265 0.77 11.21 -16.60
CA ARG A 265 1.82 10.29 -17.02
C ARG A 265 3.11 10.58 -16.25
N ILE A 266 3.83 9.53 -15.93
CA ILE A 266 5.16 9.56 -15.33
C ILE A 266 6.06 8.71 -16.22
N ASP A 267 7.05 9.35 -16.85
CA ASP A 267 8.03 8.65 -17.65
C ASP A 267 9.22 8.22 -16.78
N VAL A 268 9.88 7.14 -17.19
CA VAL A 268 11.14 6.71 -16.60
C VAL A 268 12.20 7.77 -16.96
N PRO A 269 12.91 8.36 -15.97
CA PRO A 269 13.89 9.40 -16.25
C PRO A 269 15.06 8.85 -17.07
N ASP A 270 15.66 9.73 -17.88
CA ASP A 270 16.88 9.39 -18.60
C ASP A 270 18.07 9.49 -17.64
N LEU A 271 18.59 8.35 -17.22
CA LEU A 271 19.76 8.25 -16.35
C LEU A 271 20.86 7.45 -17.04
N PRO A 272 22.15 7.68 -16.70
CA PRO A 272 23.23 6.84 -17.15
C PRO A 272 22.99 5.39 -16.69
N SER A 273 22.40 4.58 -17.55
CA SER A 273 22.09 3.19 -17.27
C SER A 273 23.35 2.34 -17.28
N ILE A 274 23.26 1.17 -16.64
CA ILE A 274 24.25 0.11 -16.76
C ILE A 274 23.69 -1.01 -17.61
N GLN A 275 24.54 -1.72 -18.30
CA GLN A 275 24.14 -2.95 -18.98
C GLN A 275 24.14 -4.09 -17.95
N LEU A 276 22.97 -4.44 -17.47
CA LEU A 276 22.78 -5.62 -16.63
C LEU A 276 22.69 -6.89 -17.47
N PRO A 277 22.99 -8.06 -16.90
CA PRO A 277 22.74 -9.35 -17.54
C PRO A 277 21.29 -9.48 -17.99
N ASP A 278 21.06 -10.26 -19.07
CA ASP A 278 19.72 -10.51 -19.60
C ASP A 278 18.84 -11.35 -18.66
N ALA A 279 19.47 -12.24 -17.87
CA ALA A 279 18.75 -13.04 -16.88
C ALA A 279 18.42 -12.21 -15.65
N ARG A 280 17.21 -11.67 -15.61
CA ARG A 280 16.71 -10.76 -14.56
C ARG A 280 15.54 -11.38 -13.81
N PHE A 281 15.62 -11.33 -12.49
CA PHE A 281 14.61 -11.87 -11.58
C PHE A 281 14.22 -10.84 -10.54
N VAL A 282 12.95 -10.88 -10.11
CA VAL A 282 12.44 -10.04 -9.03
C VAL A 282 11.79 -10.95 -7.99
N LEU A 283 12.32 -10.92 -6.78
CA LEU A 283 11.79 -11.68 -5.65
C LEU A 283 10.84 -10.78 -4.85
N VAL A 284 9.58 -11.19 -4.76
CA VAL A 284 8.51 -10.44 -4.10
C VAL A 284 7.72 -11.34 -3.15
N ASP A 285 7.00 -10.72 -2.23
CA ASP A 285 6.03 -11.41 -1.37
C ASP A 285 4.88 -10.48 -0.93
N GLY A 286 3.93 -10.98 -0.16
CA GLY A 286 2.77 -10.21 0.34
C GLY A 286 3.11 -9.01 1.23
N THR A 287 4.39 -8.68 1.41
CA THR A 287 4.88 -7.49 2.11
C THR A 287 5.60 -6.51 1.19
N THR A 288 5.69 -6.82 -0.10
CA THR A 288 6.11 -5.89 -1.15
C THR A 288 4.93 -4.98 -1.49
N ALA A 289 5.05 -3.66 -1.31
CA ALA A 289 3.90 -2.76 -1.42
C ALA A 289 4.24 -1.42 -2.08
N GLY A 290 3.27 -0.83 -2.77
CA GLY A 290 3.31 0.53 -3.31
C GLY A 290 4.38 0.75 -4.39
N SER A 291 5.35 1.65 -4.17
CA SER A 291 6.41 1.94 -5.15
C SER A 291 7.31 0.73 -5.45
N ALA A 292 7.43 -0.22 -4.51
CA ALA A 292 8.12 -1.49 -4.77
C ALA A 292 7.34 -2.39 -5.76
N GLU A 293 6.00 -2.40 -5.67
CA GLU A 293 5.15 -3.08 -6.66
C GLU A 293 5.25 -2.42 -8.02
N ALA A 294 5.22 -1.07 -8.04
CA ALA A 294 5.40 -0.29 -9.26
C ALA A 294 6.72 -0.66 -9.97
N LEU A 295 7.82 -0.73 -9.21
CA LEU A 295 9.12 -1.15 -9.73
C LEU A 295 9.07 -2.58 -10.28
N ALA A 296 8.50 -3.53 -9.54
CA ALA A 296 8.37 -4.93 -9.97
C ALA A 296 7.57 -5.06 -11.29
N ALA A 297 6.43 -4.34 -11.38
CA ALA A 297 5.59 -4.31 -12.57
C ALA A 297 6.36 -3.75 -13.78
N LEU A 298 7.09 -2.66 -13.58
CA LEU A 298 7.85 -2.01 -14.64
C LEU A 298 8.99 -2.90 -15.15
N LEU A 299 9.76 -3.52 -14.24
CA LEU A 299 10.85 -4.44 -14.60
C LEU A 299 10.32 -5.66 -15.36
N ARG A 300 9.18 -6.22 -14.98
CA ARG A 300 8.53 -7.31 -15.70
C ARG A 300 8.14 -6.92 -17.11
N GLU A 301 7.47 -5.78 -17.27
CA GLU A 301 6.95 -5.38 -18.58
C GLU A 301 8.02 -4.90 -19.55
N ARG A 302 9.05 -4.24 -19.06
CA ARG A 302 10.03 -3.57 -19.92
C ARG A 302 11.31 -4.36 -20.09
N ASP A 303 11.73 -5.06 -19.06
CA ASP A 303 13.04 -5.71 -19.00
C ASP A 303 12.93 -7.23 -19.02
N ALA A 304 11.74 -7.77 -19.29
CA ALA A 304 11.42 -9.19 -19.25
C ALA A 304 11.89 -9.90 -17.97
N ALA A 305 11.94 -9.15 -16.86
CA ALA A 305 12.29 -9.71 -15.57
C ALA A 305 11.19 -10.66 -15.09
N ARG A 306 11.59 -11.79 -14.53
CA ARG A 306 10.65 -12.81 -14.04
C ARG A 306 10.38 -12.62 -12.56
N LEU A 307 9.12 -12.42 -12.21
CA LEU A 307 8.67 -12.28 -10.82
C LEU A 307 8.56 -13.66 -10.17
N CYS A 308 9.23 -13.86 -9.03
CA CYS A 308 9.16 -15.08 -8.26
C CYS A 308 8.88 -14.80 -6.78
N GLY A 309 8.36 -15.79 -6.08
CA GLY A 309 8.02 -15.69 -4.66
C GLY A 309 6.54 -15.87 -4.40
N ARG A 310 5.87 -14.85 -3.88
CA ARG A 310 4.42 -14.80 -3.60
C ARG A 310 3.83 -13.51 -4.14
N ASP A 311 2.52 -13.51 -4.41
CA ASP A 311 1.81 -12.32 -4.86
C ASP A 311 2.02 -11.17 -3.87
N THR A 312 2.06 -9.93 -4.37
CA THR A 312 2.39 -8.74 -3.59
C THR A 312 1.21 -8.22 -2.77
N PHE A 313 1.37 -7.13 -2.04
CA PHE A 313 0.38 -6.60 -1.11
C PHE A 313 -0.86 -6.01 -1.79
N GLY A 314 -0.70 -5.30 -2.90
CA GLY A 314 -1.81 -4.65 -3.59
C GLY A 314 -1.98 -3.16 -3.28
N LEU A 315 -0.94 -2.46 -2.85
CA LEU A 315 -0.98 -1.00 -2.62
C LEU A 315 -0.71 -0.24 -3.93
N GLY A 316 -1.58 -0.42 -4.90
CA GLY A 316 -1.52 0.28 -6.20
C GLY A 316 -2.17 1.67 -6.17
N ALA A 317 -1.90 2.47 -5.14
CA ALA A 317 -2.68 3.64 -4.79
C ALA A 317 -1.79 4.84 -4.41
N LEU A 318 -2.22 6.05 -4.78
CA LEU A 318 -1.61 7.30 -4.34
C LEU A 318 -2.63 8.13 -3.57
N PRO A 319 -2.39 8.40 -2.26
CA PRO A 319 -3.23 9.25 -1.46
C PRO A 319 -2.95 10.73 -1.70
N GLU A 320 -3.97 11.56 -1.56
CA GLU A 320 -3.91 13.01 -1.52
C GLU A 320 -4.46 13.54 -0.19
N LEU A 321 -3.92 14.65 0.26
CA LEU A 321 -4.37 15.32 1.47
C LEU A 321 -5.47 16.33 1.12
N ILE A 322 -6.69 16.10 1.60
CA ILE A 322 -7.88 16.90 1.32
C ILE A 322 -8.34 17.59 2.61
N PRO A 323 -8.35 18.94 2.68
CA PRO A 323 -8.79 19.66 3.86
C PRO A 323 -10.31 19.52 4.07
N LEU A 324 -10.74 19.42 5.32
CA LEU A 324 -12.14 19.38 5.71
C LEU A 324 -12.63 20.74 6.23
N SER A 325 -13.87 21.11 5.94
CA SER A 325 -14.45 22.42 6.25
C SER A 325 -14.53 22.75 7.75
N ARG A 326 -14.53 21.74 8.60
CA ARG A 326 -14.61 21.89 10.08
C ARG A 326 -13.28 21.59 10.79
N GLY A 327 -12.19 21.57 10.05
CA GLY A 327 -10.88 21.20 10.54
C GLY A 327 -10.57 19.72 10.31
N GLY A 328 -9.28 19.36 10.40
CA GLY A 328 -8.78 18.05 10.01
C GLY A 328 -8.68 17.85 8.50
N PHE A 329 -8.24 16.66 8.11
CA PHE A 329 -7.97 16.30 6.71
C PHE A 329 -8.38 14.86 6.43
N LEU A 330 -8.66 14.60 5.16
CA LEU A 330 -8.66 13.24 4.64
C LEU A 330 -7.36 13.01 3.87
N LEU A 331 -6.59 12.04 4.30
CA LEU A 331 -5.61 11.38 3.45
C LEU A 331 -6.38 10.32 2.69
N LEU A 332 -6.61 10.51 1.40
CA LEU A 332 -7.51 9.66 0.62
C LEU A 332 -6.85 9.23 -0.68
N THR A 333 -6.87 7.96 -0.95
CA THR A 333 -6.48 7.42 -2.25
C THR A 333 -7.39 7.97 -3.35
N THR A 334 -6.83 8.84 -4.19
CA THR A 334 -7.56 9.49 -5.29
C THR A 334 -7.12 9.01 -6.66
N ARG A 335 -5.97 8.33 -6.75
CA ARG A 335 -5.42 7.81 -8.00
C ARG A 335 -4.92 6.39 -7.83
N GLN A 336 -5.19 5.58 -8.84
CA GLN A 336 -4.53 4.29 -9.03
C GLN A 336 -3.25 4.48 -9.85
N VAL A 337 -2.23 3.71 -9.50
CA VAL A 337 -1.01 3.59 -10.28
C VAL A 337 -1.15 2.41 -11.21
N VAL A 338 -0.97 2.65 -12.50
CA VAL A 338 -0.92 1.58 -13.52
C VAL A 338 0.32 1.77 -14.38
N THR A 339 0.86 0.70 -14.93
CA THR A 339 1.96 0.82 -15.89
C THR A 339 1.49 1.50 -17.17
N ALA A 340 2.41 1.89 -18.03
CA ALA A 340 2.07 2.45 -19.36
C ALA A 340 1.24 1.47 -20.20
N GLN A 341 1.42 0.16 -20.04
CA GLN A 341 0.67 -0.89 -20.73
C GLN A 341 -0.69 -1.21 -20.08
N GLY A 342 -0.96 -0.68 -18.90
CA GLY A 342 -2.23 -0.80 -18.20
C GLY A 342 -2.28 -1.88 -17.12
N THR A 343 -1.17 -2.47 -16.73
CA THR A 343 -1.13 -3.39 -15.59
C THR A 343 -1.46 -2.62 -14.30
N SER A 344 -2.47 -3.08 -13.59
CA SER A 344 -2.85 -2.63 -12.25
C SER A 344 -2.55 -3.72 -11.24
N TRP A 345 -2.28 -3.33 -9.99
CA TRP A 345 -2.07 -4.22 -8.84
C TRP A 345 -2.85 -3.77 -7.60
N ALA A 346 -3.73 -2.78 -7.75
CA ALA A 346 -4.58 -2.34 -6.65
C ALA A 346 -5.46 -3.49 -6.17
N ASP A 347 -5.53 -3.64 -4.87
CA ASP A 347 -6.29 -4.64 -4.09
C ASP A 347 -5.74 -6.08 -4.16
N ASP A 348 -5.50 -6.61 -5.36
CA ASP A 348 -5.11 -8.03 -5.55
C ASP A 348 -3.59 -8.27 -5.51
N GLY A 349 -2.78 -7.23 -5.65
CA GLY A 349 -1.33 -7.32 -5.81
C GLY A 349 -0.90 -7.82 -7.20
N LEU A 350 0.42 -7.81 -7.42
CA LEU A 350 1.02 -8.42 -8.60
C LEU A 350 1.11 -9.92 -8.43
N ALA A 351 0.50 -10.66 -9.34
CA ALA A 351 0.69 -12.10 -9.43
C ALA A 351 2.12 -12.42 -9.89
N VAL A 352 2.78 -13.38 -9.24
CA VAL A 352 4.13 -13.83 -9.63
C VAL A 352 4.09 -14.79 -10.81
N ASP A 353 5.14 -14.76 -11.65
CA ASP A 353 5.32 -15.71 -12.75
C ASP A 353 5.71 -17.10 -12.22
N ARG A 354 6.41 -17.12 -11.08
CA ARG A 354 6.77 -18.33 -10.37
C ARG A 354 6.42 -18.24 -8.89
N ARG A 355 5.39 -18.96 -8.44
CA ARG A 355 5.11 -19.12 -7.02
C ARG A 355 6.13 -20.08 -6.40
N LEU A 356 6.82 -19.61 -5.35
CA LEU A 356 7.78 -20.41 -4.61
C LEU A 356 7.12 -20.93 -3.32
N GLU A 357 7.12 -22.25 -3.20
CA GLU A 357 6.69 -22.91 -1.97
C GLU A 357 7.86 -23.00 -1.01
N THR A 358 7.65 -22.53 0.21
CA THR A 358 8.64 -22.65 1.28
C THR A 358 8.12 -23.64 2.31
N ARG A 359 8.99 -24.51 2.80
CA ARG A 359 8.69 -25.25 4.02
C ARG A 359 8.56 -24.23 5.15
N VAL A 360 7.51 -24.36 5.95
CA VAL A 360 7.39 -23.54 7.15
C VAL A 360 8.62 -23.81 8.01
N ALA A 361 9.43 -22.78 8.24
CA ALA A 361 10.57 -22.89 9.15
C ALA A 361 10.05 -23.34 10.51
N ARG A 362 10.52 -24.48 10.99
CA ARG A 362 10.20 -24.98 12.33
C ARG A 362 11.26 -24.45 13.28
N GLY A 363 10.85 -23.61 14.22
CA GLY A 363 11.70 -23.18 15.30
C GLY A 363 12.74 -22.10 14.97
N ASP A 364 13.86 -22.13 15.65
CA ASP A 364 14.95 -21.12 15.61
C ASP A 364 15.84 -21.21 14.35
N ASP A 365 15.29 -21.65 13.22
CA ASP A 365 16.03 -21.67 11.95
C ASP A 365 16.14 -20.23 11.40
N ASP A 366 17.32 -19.64 11.53
CA ASP A 366 17.66 -18.29 11.04
C ASP A 366 17.80 -18.22 9.52
N GLY A 367 17.46 -19.26 8.78
CA GLY A 367 17.50 -19.32 7.31
C GLY A 367 16.45 -18.43 6.65
N ASP A 368 16.68 -18.12 5.39
CA ASP A 368 15.73 -17.42 4.51
C ASP A 368 15.16 -18.39 3.44
N PRO A 369 14.18 -19.24 3.80
CA PRO A 369 13.69 -20.31 2.93
C PRO A 369 13.14 -19.81 1.59
N LEU A 370 12.62 -18.56 1.53
CA LEU A 370 12.10 -18.00 0.30
C LEU A 370 13.23 -17.55 -0.64
N LEU A 371 14.29 -16.96 -0.07
CA LEU A 371 15.50 -16.64 -0.83
C LEU A 371 16.17 -17.90 -1.35
N ASP A 372 16.34 -18.91 -0.50
CA ASP A 372 16.96 -20.18 -0.88
C ASP A 372 16.21 -20.84 -2.04
N ALA A 373 14.87 -20.89 -1.97
CA ALA A 373 14.04 -21.41 -3.04
C ALA A 373 14.17 -20.60 -4.35
N ALA A 374 14.32 -19.27 -4.26
CA ALA A 374 14.57 -18.42 -5.42
C ALA A 374 15.94 -18.68 -6.03
N LEU A 375 16.97 -18.79 -5.20
CA LEU A 375 18.34 -19.09 -5.65
C LEU A 375 18.44 -20.47 -6.31
N ASP A 376 17.75 -21.48 -5.77
CA ASP A 376 17.70 -22.82 -6.34
C ASP A 376 16.96 -22.85 -7.69
N TRP A 377 15.85 -22.13 -7.78
CA TRP A 377 15.10 -22.00 -9.03
C TRP A 377 15.91 -21.30 -10.12
N ILE A 378 16.62 -20.23 -9.79
CA ILE A 378 17.51 -19.50 -10.72
C ILE A 378 18.66 -20.43 -11.18
N ALA A 379 19.30 -21.13 -10.25
CA ALA A 379 20.39 -22.04 -10.56
C ALA A 379 19.97 -23.23 -11.46
N ALA A 380 18.71 -23.65 -11.35
CA ALA A 380 18.12 -24.68 -12.22
C ALA A 380 17.73 -24.14 -13.62
N GLY A 381 18.14 -22.92 -13.99
CA GLY A 381 17.81 -22.29 -15.28
C GLY A 381 16.42 -21.68 -15.29
N ALA A 382 15.80 -21.46 -14.13
CA ALA A 382 14.51 -20.82 -13.94
C ALA A 382 13.40 -21.42 -14.86
N PRO A 383 13.10 -22.73 -14.78
CA PRO A 383 12.11 -23.35 -15.65
C PRO A 383 10.72 -22.72 -15.46
N GLU A 384 9.96 -22.65 -16.56
CA GLU A 384 8.57 -22.17 -16.50
C GLU A 384 7.73 -23.07 -15.61
N GLN A 385 6.79 -22.46 -14.90
CA GLN A 385 5.79 -23.22 -14.15
C GLN A 385 4.79 -23.79 -15.17
N PRO A 386 4.51 -25.12 -15.18
CA PRO A 386 3.45 -25.66 -16.00
C PRO A 386 2.14 -24.92 -15.64
N ALA A 387 1.41 -24.45 -16.66
CA ALA A 387 0.17 -23.69 -16.49
C ALA A 387 -0.81 -24.48 -15.59
N THR A 388 -0.82 -24.18 -14.32
CA THR A 388 -1.92 -24.61 -13.43
C THR A 388 -3.08 -23.74 -13.81
N GLY A 389 -4.10 -24.34 -14.46
CA GLY A 389 -5.28 -23.65 -14.94
C GLY A 389 -5.91 -22.82 -13.79
N ARG A 390 -5.71 -21.53 -13.82
CA ARG A 390 -6.60 -20.61 -13.12
C ARG A 390 -7.93 -20.65 -13.90
N THR A 391 -8.90 -21.40 -13.40
CA THR A 391 -10.29 -21.17 -13.77
C THR A 391 -10.58 -19.72 -13.39
N ALA A 392 -10.75 -18.86 -14.40
CA ALA A 392 -11.30 -17.55 -14.20
C ALA A 392 -12.59 -17.73 -13.36
N SER A 393 -12.59 -17.22 -12.13
CA SER A 393 -13.80 -17.08 -11.35
C SER A 393 -14.70 -16.13 -12.14
N GLY A 394 -15.77 -16.72 -12.69
CA GLY A 394 -16.70 -16.05 -13.59
C GLY A 394 -17.22 -14.77 -12.97
N THR A 395 -17.24 -13.74 -13.77
CA THR A 395 -18.10 -12.58 -13.61
C THR A 395 -19.50 -13.05 -13.31
N GLY A 396 -19.92 -12.93 -12.03
CA GLY A 396 -21.29 -13.20 -11.61
C GLY A 396 -22.22 -12.19 -12.25
N GLU A 397 -22.89 -12.61 -13.31
CA GLU A 397 -24.09 -11.96 -13.84
C GLU A 397 -25.16 -11.97 -12.75
N PRO A 398 -25.83 -10.88 -12.41
CA PRO A 398 -26.89 -10.91 -11.43
C PRO A 398 -28.08 -11.69 -12.02
N ALA A 399 -28.39 -12.82 -11.43
CA ALA A 399 -29.56 -13.62 -11.75
C ALA A 399 -30.84 -12.77 -11.63
N GLY A 400 -31.57 -12.67 -12.73
CA GLY A 400 -32.87 -12.03 -12.80
C GLY A 400 -33.86 -12.66 -11.82
N VAL A 401 -34.49 -11.83 -11.03
CA VAL A 401 -35.63 -12.19 -10.18
C VAL A 401 -36.85 -12.35 -11.09
N GLU A 402 -37.21 -13.58 -11.42
CA GLU A 402 -38.52 -13.91 -11.96
C GLU A 402 -39.58 -13.70 -10.90
N SER A 403 -40.49 -12.77 -11.16
CA SER A 403 -41.75 -12.60 -10.44
C SER A 403 -42.65 -13.81 -10.69
N ARG A 404 -42.98 -14.57 -9.65
CA ARG A 404 -44.16 -15.41 -9.65
C ARG A 404 -45.25 -14.77 -8.83
N SER A 405 -46.40 -14.68 -9.48
CA SER A 405 -47.75 -14.30 -9.05
C SER A 405 -48.15 -14.71 -7.65
#